data_f71d0d4a2dec389bd4a6ca02955427b8
#
_entry.id   f71d0d4a2dec389bd4a6ca02955427b8
#
_cell.length_a   1.000
_cell.length_b   1.000
_cell.length_c   1.000
_cell.angle_alpha   90.00
_cell.angle_beta   90.00
_cell.angle_gamma   90.00
#
_symmetry.space_group_name_H-M   'P 1'
#
loop_
_entity.id
_entity.type
_entity.pdbx_description
1 polymer ?
#
loop_
_entity_poly.entity_id
_entity_poly.type
_entity_poly.pdbx_seq_one_letter_code
_entity_poly.pdbx_strand_id
1 'polypeptide(L)'
;ELTGRIELDPTPDHLAASLPEGATVCVLGWPDLAGEAVLQRGDLRVLAIDTAGQGSALVRRIQRAAEHDDAGVDAEVIDPAGIAAAVLSSDLVLVEASAASLEAVLAVPGSRAAATIAADEGIPVWAVVGVGRRLPAAAFDSLVERVGDVRVAWDAEAEVVPLRSVSHVVCEAGVVERDDADMRPECPLAHELLG
;
A
#
# COMPACT_ATOMS: atom_id res chain seq x y z
N GLU A 1 -16.53 -17.42 7.16
CA GLU A 1 -15.86 -17.66 5.84
C GLU A 1 -14.83 -16.57 5.50
N LEU A 2 -15.17 -15.29 5.60
CA LEU A 2 -14.24 -14.19 5.30
C LEU A 2 -13.03 -14.16 6.28
N THR A 3 -13.27 -14.37 7.56
CA THR A 3 -12.21 -14.35 8.60
C THR A 3 -11.11 -15.38 8.32
N GLY A 4 -11.47 -16.61 7.93
CA GLY A 4 -10.48 -17.63 7.56
C GLY A 4 -9.74 -17.34 6.25
N ARG A 5 -10.30 -16.52 5.36
CA ARG A 5 -9.62 -16.06 4.14
C ARG A 5 -8.60 -14.96 4.43
N ILE A 6 -8.88 -14.09 5.40
CA ILE A 6 -7.95 -13.04 5.83
C ILE A 6 -6.70 -13.64 6.47
N GLU A 7 -6.85 -14.69 7.28
CA GLU A 7 -5.74 -15.40 7.93
C GLU A 7 -4.83 -16.15 6.94
N LEU A 8 -5.31 -16.41 5.72
CA LEU A 8 -4.61 -17.11 4.65
C LEU A 8 -4.44 -16.22 3.41
N ASP A 9 -4.32 -14.91 3.60
CA ASP A 9 -4.17 -13.95 2.50
C ASP A 9 -2.84 -14.18 1.76
N PRO A 10 -2.85 -14.65 0.50
CA PRO A 10 -1.62 -14.91 -0.26
C PRO A 10 -1.02 -13.65 -0.89
N THR A 11 -1.62 -12.49 -0.68
CA THR A 11 -1.18 -11.22 -1.29
C THR A 11 0.29 -10.90 -1.02
N PRO A 12 0.84 -11.09 0.19
CA PRO A 12 2.26 -10.86 0.45
C PRO A 12 3.17 -11.78 -0.38
N ASP A 13 2.81 -13.07 -0.50
CA ASP A 13 3.59 -14.05 -1.26
C ASP A 13 3.59 -13.72 -2.76
N HIS A 14 2.44 -13.33 -3.31
CA HIS A 14 2.31 -12.89 -4.70
C HIS A 14 3.12 -11.61 -4.96
N LEU A 15 3.08 -10.66 -4.05
CA LEU A 15 3.88 -9.44 -4.14
C LEU A 15 5.37 -9.78 -4.12
N ALA A 16 5.83 -10.55 -3.13
CA ALA A 16 7.23 -10.94 -2.99
C ALA A 16 7.75 -11.65 -4.25
N ALA A 17 6.98 -12.58 -4.80
CA ALA A 17 7.35 -13.32 -6.01
C ALA A 17 7.39 -12.45 -7.28
N SER A 18 6.68 -11.34 -7.30
CA SER A 18 6.53 -10.48 -8.49
C SER A 18 7.45 -9.25 -8.47
N LEU A 19 7.99 -8.87 -7.31
CA LEU A 19 8.93 -7.75 -7.22
C LEU A 19 10.19 -8.02 -8.05
N PRO A 20 10.66 -7.05 -8.87
CA PRO A 20 11.89 -7.22 -9.65
C PRO A 20 13.10 -7.48 -8.74
N GLU A 21 14.07 -8.23 -9.24
CA GLU A 21 15.31 -8.52 -8.53
C GLU A 21 16.12 -7.23 -8.31
N GLY A 22 16.58 -7.00 -7.08
CA GLY A 22 17.40 -5.84 -6.73
C GLY A 22 16.65 -4.51 -6.80
N ALA A 23 15.33 -4.51 -6.90
CA ALA A 23 14.56 -3.29 -7.07
C ALA A 23 14.64 -2.36 -5.85
N THR A 24 14.65 -1.05 -6.13
CA THR A 24 14.40 -0.01 -5.14
C THR A 24 12.89 0.27 -5.06
N VAL A 25 12.29 0.01 -3.92
CA VAL A 25 10.85 0.20 -3.70
C VAL A 25 10.59 1.35 -2.73
N CYS A 26 9.69 2.26 -3.11
CA CYS A 26 9.18 3.29 -2.22
C CYS A 26 7.91 2.78 -1.54
N VAL A 27 7.87 2.85 -0.21
CA VAL A 27 6.71 2.50 0.61
C VAL A 27 6.34 3.65 1.53
N LEU A 28 5.10 3.71 2.00
CA LEU A 28 4.64 4.77 2.90
C LEU A 28 4.11 4.18 4.22
N GLY A 29 4.51 4.79 5.31
CA GLY A 29 4.06 4.42 6.65
C GLY A 29 4.48 3.00 7.06
N TRP A 30 3.54 2.27 7.65
CA TRP A 30 3.70 0.87 8.05
C TRP A 30 2.74 0.00 7.23
N PRO A 31 3.13 -0.43 6.02
CA PRO A 31 2.32 -1.37 5.27
C PRO A 31 2.48 -2.78 5.86
N ASP A 32 1.37 -3.44 6.18
CA ASP A 32 1.40 -4.78 6.77
C ASP A 32 1.78 -5.84 5.72
N LEU A 33 1.03 -5.89 4.62
CA LEU A 33 1.20 -6.89 3.55
C LEU A 33 2.45 -6.63 2.72
N ALA A 34 2.67 -5.36 2.33
CA ALA A 34 3.88 -5.00 1.59
C ALA A 34 5.13 -5.13 2.46
N GLY A 35 5.04 -4.82 3.76
CA GLY A 35 6.13 -5.03 4.71
C GLY A 35 6.47 -6.51 4.89
N GLU A 36 5.48 -7.41 4.90
CA GLU A 36 5.69 -8.85 4.93
C GLU A 36 6.37 -9.34 3.64
N ALA A 37 5.89 -8.91 2.48
CA ALA A 37 6.48 -9.24 1.19
C ALA A 37 7.95 -8.80 1.08
N VAL A 38 8.27 -7.59 1.54
CA VAL A 38 9.64 -7.08 1.57
C VAL A 38 10.55 -7.92 2.47
N LEU A 39 10.05 -8.36 3.63
CA LEU A 39 10.82 -9.21 4.55
C LEU A 39 11.11 -10.62 3.99
N GLN A 40 10.30 -11.10 3.05
CA GLN A 40 10.56 -12.37 2.35
C GLN A 40 11.69 -12.26 1.31
N ARG A 41 12.09 -11.03 0.97
CA ARG A 41 13.13 -10.73 -0.02
C ARG A 41 14.39 -10.22 0.69
N GLY A 42 15.54 -10.67 0.23
CA GLY A 42 16.84 -10.25 0.78
C GLY A 42 17.63 -9.30 -0.13
N ASP A 43 17.06 -8.94 -1.27
CA ASP A 43 17.75 -8.27 -2.37
C ASP A 43 17.21 -6.86 -2.68
N LEU A 44 16.21 -6.40 -1.93
CA LEU A 44 15.53 -5.11 -2.19
C LEU A 44 16.20 -3.94 -1.47
N ARG A 45 16.09 -2.76 -2.06
CA ARG A 45 16.28 -1.50 -1.37
C ARG A 45 14.93 -0.85 -1.07
N VAL A 46 14.69 -0.46 0.19
CA VAL A 46 13.42 0.10 0.65
C VAL A 46 13.59 1.55 1.07
N LEU A 47 12.87 2.46 0.41
CA LEU A 47 12.75 3.85 0.80
C LEU A 47 11.41 4.04 1.52
N ALA A 48 11.43 4.09 2.86
CA ALA A 48 10.24 4.18 3.69
C ALA A 48 9.93 5.62 4.06
N ILE A 49 8.87 6.18 3.48
CA ILE A 49 8.39 7.53 3.84
C ILE A 49 7.80 7.48 5.25
N ASP A 50 8.33 8.32 6.16
CA ASP A 50 8.00 8.30 7.58
C ASP A 50 6.70 9.05 7.91
N THR A 51 5.59 8.55 7.45
CA THR A 51 4.28 9.08 7.83
C THR A 51 3.99 8.77 9.29
N ALA A 52 3.86 9.79 10.11
CA ALA A 52 3.55 9.71 11.55
C ALA A 52 4.47 8.76 12.36
N GLY A 53 5.75 8.66 11.98
CA GLY A 53 6.73 7.78 12.64
C GLY A 53 6.63 6.30 12.25
N GLN A 54 5.71 5.96 11.36
CA GLN A 54 5.46 4.58 10.97
C GLN A 54 6.56 4.00 10.06
N GLY A 55 7.10 4.79 9.13
CA GLY A 55 8.22 4.39 8.27
C GLY A 55 9.47 4.04 9.08
N SER A 56 9.77 4.82 10.12
CA SER A 56 10.86 4.51 11.07
C SER A 56 10.66 3.17 11.77
N ALA A 57 9.43 2.81 12.09
CA ALA A 57 9.11 1.53 12.72
C ALA A 57 9.29 0.37 11.74
N LEU A 58 8.88 0.52 10.48
CA LEU A 58 9.10 -0.46 9.42
C LEU A 58 10.59 -0.72 9.20
N VAL A 59 11.39 0.34 9.03
CA VAL A 59 12.84 0.19 8.81
C VAL A 59 13.51 -0.54 9.99
N ARG A 60 13.14 -0.21 11.23
CA ARG A 60 13.64 -0.97 12.40
C ARG A 60 13.24 -2.44 12.38
N ARG A 61 12.05 -2.79 11.88
CA ARG A 61 11.62 -4.19 11.73
C ARG A 61 12.46 -4.92 10.68
N ILE A 62 12.69 -4.28 9.53
CA ILE A 62 13.54 -4.82 8.45
C ILE A 62 14.96 -5.05 8.96
N GLN A 63 15.57 -4.06 9.61
CA GLN A 63 16.93 -4.16 10.15
C GLN A 63 17.08 -5.29 11.17
N ARG A 64 16.10 -5.47 12.07
CA ARG A 64 16.10 -6.58 13.03
C ARG A 64 15.98 -7.96 12.36
N ALA A 65 15.21 -8.06 11.27
CA ALA A 65 15.12 -9.30 10.51
C ALA A 65 16.45 -9.62 9.84
N ALA A 66 17.13 -8.62 9.27
CA ALA A 66 18.44 -8.75 8.65
C ALA A 66 19.56 -9.18 9.62
N GLU A 67 19.45 -8.84 10.92
CA GLU A 67 20.40 -9.29 11.95
C GLU A 67 20.35 -10.82 12.20
N HIS A 68 19.26 -11.48 11.83
CA HIS A 68 19.05 -12.91 12.04
C HIS A 68 19.30 -13.76 10.80
N ASP A 69 19.17 -13.15 9.62
CA ASP A 69 19.44 -13.77 8.33
C ASP A 69 20.54 -12.98 7.62
N ASP A 70 21.56 -13.65 7.09
CA ASP A 70 22.69 -13.03 6.35
C ASP A 70 22.25 -12.29 5.05
N ALA A 71 20.95 -12.19 4.81
CA ALA A 71 20.31 -11.52 3.70
C ALA A 71 19.75 -10.15 4.17
N GLY A 72 20.51 -9.09 3.94
CA GLY A 72 20.14 -7.74 4.36
C GLY A 72 19.35 -6.98 3.31
N VAL A 73 18.05 -6.74 3.57
CA VAL A 73 17.31 -5.68 2.86
C VAL A 73 17.91 -4.34 3.26
N ASP A 74 18.36 -3.54 2.30
CA ASP A 74 18.77 -2.16 2.53
C ASP A 74 17.51 -1.28 2.72
N ALA A 75 17.36 -0.67 3.88
CA ALA A 75 16.18 0.12 4.20
C ALA A 75 16.53 1.47 4.82
N GLU A 76 15.98 2.52 4.24
CA GLU A 76 16.22 3.91 4.63
C GLU A 76 14.91 4.62 4.99
N VAL A 77 14.94 5.39 6.08
CA VAL A 77 13.82 6.26 6.49
C VAL A 77 13.92 7.58 5.74
N ILE A 78 12.84 7.94 5.04
CA ILE A 78 12.75 9.21 4.31
C ILE A 78 11.75 10.14 5.00
N ASP A 79 12.19 11.37 5.29
CA ASP A 79 11.30 12.42 5.77
C ASP A 79 10.18 12.68 4.73
N PRO A 80 8.92 12.91 5.15
CA PRO A 80 7.82 13.21 4.23
C PRO A 80 8.10 14.35 3.24
N ALA A 81 8.96 15.31 3.59
CA ALA A 81 9.40 16.36 2.66
C ALA A 81 10.25 15.82 1.50
N GLY A 82 10.84 14.64 1.65
CA GLY A 82 11.64 13.95 0.63
C GLY A 82 10.85 13.05 -0.31
N ILE A 83 9.51 13.01 -0.21
CA ILE A 83 8.66 12.07 -0.97
C ILE A 83 8.93 12.09 -2.47
N ALA A 84 9.05 13.27 -3.08
CA ALA A 84 9.31 13.37 -4.51
C ALA A 84 10.66 12.76 -4.90
N ALA A 85 11.72 13.04 -4.14
CA ALA A 85 13.05 12.50 -4.40
C ALA A 85 13.07 10.97 -4.21
N ALA A 86 12.40 10.46 -3.18
CA ALA A 86 12.30 9.01 -2.94
C ALA A 86 11.58 8.30 -4.09
N VAL A 87 10.43 8.83 -4.53
CA VAL A 87 9.69 8.27 -5.68
C VAL A 87 10.57 8.26 -6.94
N LEU A 88 11.21 9.38 -7.26
CA LEU A 88 12.08 9.49 -8.44
C LEU A 88 13.34 8.60 -8.39
N SER A 89 13.71 8.14 -7.20
CA SER A 89 14.84 7.22 -6.98
C SER A 89 14.42 5.76 -6.89
N SER A 90 13.15 5.46 -7.11
CA SER A 90 12.58 4.11 -6.97
C SER A 90 12.22 3.50 -8.32
N ASP A 91 12.30 2.18 -8.41
CA ASP A 91 11.83 1.42 -9.58
C ASP A 91 10.32 1.23 -9.57
N LEU A 92 9.71 1.27 -8.39
CA LEU A 92 8.25 1.25 -8.20
C LEU A 92 7.83 1.81 -6.84
N VAL A 93 6.56 2.21 -6.77
CA VAL A 93 5.89 2.66 -5.53
C VAL A 93 4.86 1.64 -5.11
N LEU A 94 4.90 1.20 -3.85
CA LEU A 94 3.88 0.34 -3.24
C LEU A 94 2.93 1.20 -2.41
N VAL A 95 1.65 1.16 -2.74
CA VAL A 95 0.58 1.81 -1.99
C VAL A 95 -0.31 0.74 -1.37
N GLU A 96 -0.20 0.54 -0.06
CA GLU A 96 -1.08 -0.41 0.61
C GLU A 96 -2.43 0.20 0.92
N ALA A 97 -3.50 -0.46 0.49
CA ALA A 97 -4.87 -0.05 0.71
C ALA A 97 -5.37 -0.53 2.07
N SER A 98 -5.90 0.35 2.90
CA SER A 98 -6.71 -0.02 4.07
C SER A 98 -8.13 -0.40 3.68
N ALA A 99 -8.64 0.19 2.59
CA ALA A 99 -9.89 -0.16 1.93
C ALA A 99 -9.80 0.16 0.43
N ALA A 100 -10.62 -0.48 -0.37
CA ALA A 100 -10.65 -0.28 -1.82
C ALA A 100 -12.08 -0.28 -2.36
N SER A 101 -12.29 0.44 -3.44
CA SER A 101 -13.51 0.47 -4.25
C SER A 101 -13.16 0.23 -5.71
N LEU A 102 -14.16 0.31 -6.61
CA LEU A 102 -13.95 0.21 -8.06
C LEU A 102 -13.11 1.36 -8.64
N GLU A 103 -13.00 2.49 -7.94
CA GLU A 103 -12.40 3.72 -8.49
C GLU A 103 -11.18 4.23 -7.71
N ALA A 104 -11.04 3.81 -6.46
CA ALA A 104 -10.02 4.33 -5.56
C ALA A 104 -9.65 3.37 -4.45
N VAL A 105 -8.49 3.61 -3.84
CA VAL A 105 -8.08 2.99 -2.59
C VAL A 105 -7.94 4.06 -1.50
N LEU A 106 -8.17 3.66 -0.25
CA LEU A 106 -7.89 4.46 0.95
C LEU A 106 -6.53 4.01 1.48
N ALA A 107 -5.60 4.94 1.65
CA ALA A 107 -4.22 4.65 2.04
C ALA A 107 -3.70 5.72 3.01
N VAL A 108 -2.53 5.51 3.57
CA VAL A 108 -1.89 6.46 4.49
C VAL A 108 -1.59 7.80 3.80
N PRO A 109 -1.53 8.92 4.57
CA PRO A 109 -1.21 10.24 4.02
C PRO A 109 0.13 10.25 3.28
N GLY A 110 0.18 10.97 2.16
CA GLY A 110 1.33 11.02 1.25
C GLY A 110 1.24 10.04 0.09
N SER A 111 0.40 8.99 0.17
CA SER A 111 0.24 7.97 -0.86
C SER A 111 -0.27 8.56 -2.18
N ARG A 112 -1.19 9.52 -2.12
CA ARG A 112 -1.71 10.20 -3.33
C ARG A 112 -0.63 11.05 -3.99
N ALA A 113 0.19 11.73 -3.21
CA ALA A 113 1.30 12.52 -3.74
C ALA A 113 2.33 11.60 -4.42
N ALA A 114 2.75 10.51 -3.73
CA ALA A 114 3.67 9.53 -4.28
C ALA A 114 3.14 8.90 -5.56
N ALA A 115 1.88 8.43 -5.57
CA ALA A 115 1.26 7.82 -6.74
C ALA A 115 1.10 8.81 -7.91
N THR A 116 0.80 10.08 -7.62
CA THR A 116 0.67 11.10 -8.67
C THR A 116 2.02 11.43 -9.30
N ILE A 117 3.07 11.60 -8.50
CA ILE A 117 4.42 11.85 -8.97
C ILE A 117 4.92 10.67 -9.80
N ALA A 118 4.76 9.46 -9.28
CA ALA A 118 5.18 8.24 -9.98
C ALA A 118 4.47 8.07 -11.33
N ALA A 119 3.15 8.29 -11.39
CA ALA A 119 2.37 8.18 -12.61
C ALA A 119 2.78 9.23 -13.67
N ASP A 120 3.12 10.46 -13.26
CA ASP A 120 3.58 11.53 -14.16
C ASP A 120 4.97 11.20 -14.74
N GLU A 121 5.81 10.55 -13.97
CA GLU A 121 7.18 10.16 -14.37
C GLU A 121 7.28 8.75 -14.99
N GLY A 122 6.13 8.06 -15.15
CA GLY A 122 6.08 6.70 -15.72
C GLY A 122 6.65 5.62 -14.81
N ILE A 123 6.80 5.90 -13.51
CA ILE A 123 7.22 4.91 -12.51
C ILE A 123 5.99 4.07 -12.12
N PRO A 124 6.10 2.74 -12.12
CA PRO A 124 4.98 1.87 -11.74
C PRO A 124 4.48 2.14 -10.33
N VAL A 125 3.15 2.20 -10.17
CA VAL A 125 2.49 2.25 -8.86
C VAL A 125 1.68 0.97 -8.69
N TRP A 126 1.99 0.18 -7.67
CA TRP A 126 1.26 -1.03 -7.37
C TRP A 126 0.41 -0.82 -6.11
N ALA A 127 -0.92 -0.94 -6.25
CA ALA A 127 -1.83 -0.92 -5.12
C ALA A 127 -1.92 -2.32 -4.51
N VAL A 128 -1.52 -2.46 -3.25
CA VAL A 128 -1.60 -3.73 -2.50
C VAL A 128 -2.96 -3.79 -1.80
N VAL A 129 -3.84 -4.64 -2.31
CA VAL A 129 -5.24 -4.78 -1.87
C VAL A 129 -5.46 -6.20 -1.37
N GLY A 130 -5.24 -6.42 -0.09
CA GLY A 130 -5.44 -7.72 0.56
C GLY A 130 -6.90 -8.14 0.63
N VAL A 131 -7.09 -9.40 0.99
CA VAL A 131 -8.41 -10.01 1.15
C VAL A 131 -9.24 -9.26 2.19
N GLY A 132 -10.50 -8.98 1.85
CA GLY A 132 -11.45 -8.29 2.73
C GLY A 132 -11.40 -6.77 2.64
N ARG A 133 -10.53 -6.19 1.82
CA ARG A 133 -10.36 -4.73 1.68
C ARG A 133 -11.23 -4.11 0.58
N ARG A 134 -11.83 -4.93 -0.31
CA ARG A 134 -12.72 -4.44 -1.39
C ARG A 134 -14.14 -4.28 -0.88
N LEU A 135 -14.58 -3.03 -0.76
CA LEU A 135 -15.86 -2.65 -0.17
C LEU A 135 -16.89 -2.25 -1.23
N PRO A 136 -18.21 -2.43 -0.95
CA PRO A 136 -19.25 -1.77 -1.71
C PRO A 136 -19.06 -0.24 -1.72
N ALA A 137 -19.37 0.43 -2.84
CA ALA A 137 -19.14 1.86 -3.01
C ALA A 137 -19.68 2.69 -1.83
N ALA A 138 -20.93 2.47 -1.43
CA ALA A 138 -21.55 3.21 -0.32
C ALA A 138 -20.82 3.00 1.03
N ALA A 139 -20.25 1.80 1.28
CA ALA A 139 -19.47 1.55 2.49
C ALA A 139 -18.09 2.24 2.41
N PHE A 140 -17.46 2.23 1.24
CA PHE A 140 -16.22 2.95 1.00
C PHE A 140 -16.42 4.47 1.17
N ASP A 141 -17.46 5.04 0.56
CA ASP A 141 -17.78 6.47 0.66
C ASP A 141 -18.03 6.89 2.11
N SER A 142 -18.82 6.11 2.86
CA SER A 142 -19.05 6.35 4.29
C SER A 142 -17.77 6.28 5.12
N LEU A 143 -16.84 5.40 4.77
CA LEU A 143 -15.52 5.32 5.41
C LEU A 143 -14.68 6.55 5.09
N VAL A 144 -14.65 6.97 3.83
CA VAL A 144 -13.94 8.18 3.38
C VAL A 144 -14.48 9.43 4.07
N GLU A 145 -15.80 9.57 4.19
CA GLU A 145 -16.42 10.69 4.91
C GLU A 145 -15.98 10.74 6.38
N ARG A 146 -15.98 9.59 7.07
CA ARG A 146 -15.54 9.50 8.48
C ARG A 146 -14.06 9.84 8.67
N VAL A 147 -13.20 9.39 7.78
CA VAL A 147 -11.77 9.69 7.82
C VAL A 147 -11.50 11.15 7.42
N GLY A 148 -12.31 11.70 6.50
CA GLY A 148 -12.23 13.08 6.05
C GLY A 148 -12.90 14.10 6.98
N ASP A 149 -13.67 13.67 8.00
CA ASP A 149 -14.30 14.55 9.01
C ASP A 149 -13.26 15.06 10.03
N VAL A 150 -12.20 15.64 9.55
CA VAL A 150 -11.17 16.32 10.33
C VAL A 150 -11.28 17.83 10.10
N ARG A 151 -11.04 18.61 11.16
CA ARG A 151 -11.09 20.09 11.07
C ARG A 151 -10.08 20.67 10.09
N VAL A 152 -9.02 19.92 9.82
CA VAL A 152 -7.87 20.35 9.04
C VAL A 152 -7.48 19.21 8.11
N ALA A 153 -7.58 19.42 6.81
CA ALA A 153 -7.42 18.37 5.81
C ALA A 153 -6.06 17.64 5.84
N TRP A 154 -4.99 18.34 6.27
CA TRP A 154 -3.65 17.76 6.39
C TRP A 154 -3.42 16.97 7.70
N ASP A 155 -4.39 16.93 8.60
CA ASP A 155 -4.38 16.10 9.81
C ASP A 155 -5.13 14.78 9.60
N ALA A 156 -5.60 14.50 8.38
CA ALA A 156 -6.29 13.26 8.05
C ALA A 156 -5.34 12.06 8.23
N GLU A 157 -5.86 10.98 8.84
CA GLU A 157 -5.09 9.73 9.06
C GLU A 157 -5.01 8.85 7.82
N ALA A 158 -5.83 9.11 6.81
CA ALA A 158 -5.81 8.43 5.52
C ALA A 158 -6.27 9.37 4.41
N GLU A 159 -5.97 9.00 3.18
CA GLU A 159 -6.35 9.74 1.99
C GLU A 159 -6.77 8.83 0.84
N VAL A 160 -7.57 9.37 -0.07
CA VAL A 160 -8.05 8.65 -1.25
C VAL A 160 -7.04 8.75 -2.37
N VAL A 161 -6.56 7.60 -2.85
CA VAL A 161 -5.72 7.46 -4.03
C VAL A 161 -6.56 6.94 -5.18
N PRO A 162 -6.79 7.72 -6.26
CA PRO A 162 -7.56 7.25 -7.41
C PRO A 162 -6.84 6.10 -8.13
N LEU A 163 -7.58 5.06 -8.52
CA LEU A 163 -7.00 3.93 -9.27
C LEU A 163 -6.37 4.33 -10.60
N ARG A 164 -6.78 5.46 -11.21
CA ARG A 164 -6.11 5.97 -12.42
C ARG A 164 -4.63 6.31 -12.23
N SER A 165 -4.17 6.52 -11.00
CA SER A 165 -2.76 6.76 -10.66
C SER A 165 -2.01 5.46 -10.34
N VAL A 166 -2.67 4.30 -10.44
CA VAL A 166 -2.14 2.97 -10.17
C VAL A 166 -1.93 2.25 -11.50
N SER A 167 -0.84 1.54 -11.66
CA SER A 167 -0.55 0.72 -12.84
C SER A 167 -0.98 -0.74 -12.65
N HIS A 168 -0.80 -1.29 -11.46
CA HIS A 168 -1.13 -2.68 -11.12
C HIS A 168 -1.83 -2.76 -9.77
N VAL A 169 -2.65 -3.81 -9.62
CA VAL A 169 -3.23 -4.21 -8.34
C VAL A 169 -2.63 -5.54 -7.93
N VAL A 170 -2.18 -5.62 -6.68
CA VAL A 170 -1.68 -6.84 -6.05
C VAL A 170 -2.76 -7.34 -5.10
N CYS A 171 -3.23 -8.54 -5.31
CA CYS A 171 -4.32 -9.14 -4.53
C CYS A 171 -4.15 -10.67 -4.44
N GLU A 172 -5.16 -11.35 -3.93
CA GLU A 172 -5.16 -12.81 -3.82
C GLU A 172 -5.05 -13.55 -5.18
N ALA A 173 -5.31 -12.87 -6.29
CA ALA A 173 -5.15 -13.43 -7.64
C ALA A 173 -3.73 -13.23 -8.21
N GLY A 174 -2.87 -12.49 -7.52
CA GLY A 174 -1.54 -12.11 -7.98
C GLY A 174 -1.40 -10.64 -8.29
N VAL A 175 -0.40 -10.30 -9.10
CA VAL A 175 -0.19 -8.96 -9.63
C VAL A 175 -0.83 -8.86 -11.00
N VAL A 176 -1.80 -7.98 -11.16
CA VAL A 176 -2.57 -7.79 -12.40
C VAL A 176 -2.55 -6.32 -12.82
N GLU A 177 -2.63 -6.06 -14.11
CA GLU A 177 -2.82 -4.70 -14.59
C GLU A 177 -4.11 -4.11 -14.00
N ARG A 178 -4.09 -2.81 -13.69
CA ARG A 178 -5.25 -2.12 -13.08
C ARG A 178 -6.57 -2.39 -13.81
N ASP A 179 -6.56 -2.36 -15.14
CA ASP A 179 -7.76 -2.47 -15.95
C ASP A 179 -8.33 -3.90 -16.00
N ASP A 180 -7.49 -4.90 -15.64
CA ASP A 180 -7.87 -6.31 -15.56
C ASP A 180 -8.19 -6.75 -14.13
N ALA A 181 -7.95 -5.88 -13.14
CA ALA A 181 -8.13 -6.21 -11.73
C ALA A 181 -9.61 -6.37 -11.36
N ASP A 182 -9.93 -7.47 -10.69
CA ASP A 182 -11.27 -7.67 -10.12
C ASP A 182 -11.43 -6.88 -8.81
N MET A 183 -11.93 -5.68 -8.92
CA MET A 183 -12.18 -4.79 -7.78
C MET A 183 -13.60 -4.89 -7.20
N ARG A 184 -14.36 -5.95 -7.58
CA ARG A 184 -15.71 -6.16 -7.03
C ARG A 184 -15.65 -6.36 -5.51
N PRO A 185 -16.68 -5.86 -4.80
CA PRO A 185 -16.76 -6.00 -3.35
C PRO A 185 -16.71 -7.46 -2.89
N GLU A 186 -16.01 -7.72 -1.80
CA GLU A 186 -15.91 -9.05 -1.19
C GLU A 186 -16.98 -9.32 -0.13
N CYS A 187 -17.74 -8.30 0.26
CA CYS A 187 -18.81 -8.40 1.25
C CYS A 187 -20.09 -7.73 0.74
N PRO A 188 -21.26 -8.18 1.20
CA PRO A 188 -22.51 -7.46 0.96
C PRO A 188 -22.52 -6.12 1.70
N LEU A 189 -23.34 -5.20 1.19
CA LEU A 189 -23.57 -3.93 1.88
C LEU A 189 -24.37 -4.16 3.19
N ALA A 190 -23.76 -3.84 4.31
CA ALA A 190 -24.43 -3.82 5.61
C ALA A 190 -25.01 -2.42 5.83
N HIS A 191 -26.31 -2.25 5.64
CA HIS A 191 -26.97 -0.94 5.75
C HIS A 191 -26.84 -0.33 7.15
N GLU A 192 -26.68 -1.15 8.18
CA GLU A 192 -26.49 -0.73 9.58
C GLU A 192 -25.18 0.03 9.80
N LEU A 193 -24.21 -0.11 8.89
CA LEU A 193 -22.91 0.56 8.97
C LEU A 193 -22.89 1.92 8.25
N LEU A 194 -24.00 2.30 7.60
CA LEU A 194 -24.10 3.54 6.83
C LEU A 194 -24.75 4.68 7.62
N GLY A 195 -25.11 4.44 8.90
CA GLY A 195 -25.81 5.39 9.77
C GLY A 195 -24.90 6.23 10.63
#